data_6c3636f86312ecde739fe64248c660df
#
_entry.id   6c3636f86312ecde739fe64248c660df
#
_cell.length_a   1.000
_cell.length_b   1.000
_cell.length_c   1.000
_cell.angle_alpha   90.00
_cell.angle_beta   90.00
_cell.angle_gamma   90.00
#
_symmetry.space_group_name_H-M   'P 1'
#
loop_
_entity.id
_entity.type
_entity.pdbx_description
1 polymer ?
#
loop_
_entity_poly.entity_id
_entity_poly.type
_entity_poly.pdbx_seq_one_letter_code
_entity_poly.pdbx_strand_id
1 'polypeptide(L)'
;MIDAYNRYGMLVDVSHTGERTALDAIERSSQPVISSHSVAMAIAKYPRSLNDSVIKAIAKSGGVCSINTVGAVVDTSNPDIVTTDMLFRHIDHMVNPVGIDHVGYGSDFIPDITYTADGMQTPAGQEIFPDGGYTGKVGKKGFPTPAPYQIIASLVDKMLSNGYSEKDCSKFLGGNMYRVMKQVWV
;
A
#
# COMPACT_ATOMS: atom_id res chain seq x y z
N MET A 1 -8.05 7.88 -20.45
CA MET A 1 -7.04 6.98 -19.90
C MET A 1 -7.69 5.82 -19.15
N ILE A 2 -8.49 6.02 -18.09
CA ILE A 2 -9.15 4.93 -17.31
C ILE A 2 -9.99 4.01 -18.21
N ASP A 3 -10.80 4.56 -19.12
CA ASP A 3 -11.59 3.75 -20.07
C ASP A 3 -10.72 2.85 -20.95
N ALA A 4 -9.54 3.34 -21.36
CA ALA A 4 -8.60 2.54 -22.12
C ALA A 4 -8.01 1.40 -21.27
N TYR A 5 -7.68 1.66 -20.01
CA TYR A 5 -7.22 0.62 -19.09
C TYR A 5 -8.29 -0.47 -18.92
N ASN A 6 -9.53 -0.08 -18.65
CA ASN A 6 -10.63 -1.06 -18.52
C ASN A 6 -10.83 -1.87 -19.81
N ARG A 7 -10.77 -1.21 -20.98
CA ARG A 7 -10.91 -1.87 -22.27
C ARG A 7 -9.84 -2.91 -22.57
N TYR A 8 -8.61 -2.66 -22.11
CA TYR A 8 -7.47 -3.55 -22.36
C TYR A 8 -7.19 -4.51 -21.21
N GLY A 9 -8.08 -4.60 -20.20
CA GLY A 9 -7.87 -5.47 -19.06
C GLY A 9 -6.69 -5.06 -18.19
N MET A 10 -6.40 -3.76 -18.10
CA MET A 10 -5.31 -3.24 -17.27
C MET A 10 -5.86 -2.81 -15.91
N LEU A 11 -5.19 -3.24 -14.84
CA LEU A 11 -5.49 -2.78 -13.49
C LEU A 11 -5.21 -1.29 -13.33
N VAL A 12 -6.16 -0.58 -12.75
CA VAL A 12 -5.98 0.81 -12.32
C VAL A 12 -5.43 0.80 -10.90
N ASP A 13 -4.21 1.29 -10.72
CA ASP A 13 -3.55 1.45 -9.43
C ASP A 13 -3.49 2.92 -9.05
N VAL A 14 -4.02 3.27 -7.88
CA VAL A 14 -4.02 4.64 -7.34
C VAL A 14 -2.96 4.88 -6.27
N SER A 15 -2.03 3.94 -6.07
CA SER A 15 -0.85 4.21 -5.25
C SER A 15 -0.08 5.41 -5.82
N HIS A 16 0.51 6.22 -4.94
CA HIS A 16 1.21 7.46 -5.31
C HIS A 16 0.35 8.57 -5.92
N THR A 17 -0.99 8.45 -5.90
CA THR A 17 -1.86 9.53 -6.37
C THR A 17 -2.40 10.35 -5.19
N GLY A 18 -2.77 11.60 -5.45
CA GLY A 18 -3.51 12.41 -4.49
C GLY A 18 -4.96 11.94 -4.36
N GLU A 19 -5.61 12.26 -3.22
CA GLU A 19 -6.97 11.82 -2.89
C GLU A 19 -7.97 12.08 -4.03
N ARG A 20 -7.99 13.31 -4.59
CA ARG A 20 -8.93 13.67 -5.65
C ARG A 20 -8.70 12.84 -6.90
N THR A 21 -7.45 12.68 -7.32
CA THR A 21 -7.11 11.83 -8.48
C THR A 21 -7.53 10.39 -8.27
N ALA A 22 -7.33 9.85 -7.06
CA ALA A 22 -7.78 8.51 -6.71
C ALA A 22 -9.29 8.38 -6.84
N LEU A 23 -10.06 9.29 -6.24
CA LEU A 23 -11.53 9.28 -6.29
C LEU A 23 -12.06 9.43 -7.71
N ASP A 24 -11.52 10.36 -8.51
CA ASP A 24 -11.90 10.56 -9.90
C ASP A 24 -11.61 9.29 -10.75
N ALA A 25 -10.47 8.64 -10.51
CA ALA A 25 -10.11 7.39 -11.20
C ALA A 25 -11.05 6.24 -10.83
N ILE A 26 -11.39 6.11 -9.54
CA ILE A 26 -12.32 5.09 -9.04
C ILE A 26 -13.72 5.30 -9.60
N GLU A 27 -14.21 6.53 -9.58
CA GLU A 27 -15.55 6.87 -10.11
C GLU A 27 -15.65 6.56 -11.61
N ARG A 28 -14.56 6.81 -12.36
CA ARG A 28 -14.52 6.57 -13.81
C ARG A 28 -14.35 5.10 -14.17
N SER A 29 -13.77 4.29 -13.31
CA SER A 29 -13.47 2.89 -13.61
C SER A 29 -14.73 2.02 -13.59
N SER A 30 -14.92 1.21 -14.63
CA SER A 30 -15.92 0.14 -14.66
C SER A 30 -15.40 -1.18 -14.07
N GLN A 31 -14.14 -1.23 -13.69
CA GLN A 31 -13.46 -2.38 -13.10
C GLN A 31 -12.95 -2.04 -11.70
N PRO A 32 -12.68 -3.05 -10.85
CA PRO A 32 -12.05 -2.81 -9.56
C PRO A 32 -10.75 -2.01 -9.68
N VAL A 33 -10.59 -1.04 -8.76
CA VAL A 33 -9.38 -0.21 -8.64
C VAL A 33 -8.60 -0.67 -7.42
N ILE A 34 -7.27 -0.67 -7.50
CA ILE A 34 -6.41 -1.07 -6.38
C ILE A 34 -5.56 0.09 -5.87
N SER A 35 -5.11 -0.03 -4.63
CA SER A 35 -3.88 0.59 -4.17
C SER A 35 -2.90 -0.53 -3.85
N SER A 36 -1.87 -0.67 -4.69
CA SER A 36 -0.93 -1.78 -4.59
C SER A 36 -0.05 -1.71 -3.33
N HIS A 37 0.22 -0.51 -2.81
CA HIS A 37 1.02 -0.30 -1.60
C HIS A 37 0.74 1.07 -0.98
N SER A 38 -0.01 1.13 0.10
CA SER A 38 -0.33 2.36 0.84
C SER A 38 -0.57 2.07 2.32
N VAL A 39 -0.82 3.11 3.10
CA VAL A 39 -1.16 3.03 4.52
C VAL A 39 -2.36 3.93 4.83
N ALA A 40 -2.96 3.80 6.01
CA ALA A 40 -4.05 4.65 6.45
C ALA A 40 -3.56 6.04 6.91
N MET A 41 -4.10 7.11 6.34
CA MET A 41 -3.81 8.49 6.70
C MET A 41 -4.16 8.79 8.17
N ALA A 42 -5.17 8.14 8.71
CA ALA A 42 -5.58 8.30 10.10
C ALA A 42 -4.50 7.86 11.11
N ILE A 43 -3.60 6.96 10.70
CA ILE A 43 -2.52 6.44 11.53
C ILE A 43 -1.18 7.11 11.21
N ALA A 44 -0.84 7.20 9.93
CA ALA A 44 0.41 7.84 9.49
C ALA A 44 0.11 8.93 8.46
N LYS A 45 0.32 10.19 8.85
CA LYS A 45 0.14 11.35 7.98
C LYS A 45 1.30 11.48 7.00
N TYR A 46 1.30 10.65 5.99
CA TYR A 46 2.25 10.68 4.90
C TYR A 46 1.56 11.15 3.60
N PRO A 47 2.17 11.95 2.73
CA PRO A 47 1.49 12.58 1.58
C PRO A 47 0.72 11.64 0.66
N ARG A 48 1.12 10.37 0.57
CA ARG A 48 0.47 9.33 -0.25
C ARG A 48 -0.31 8.29 0.56
N SER A 49 -0.57 8.54 1.85
CA SER A 49 -1.46 7.70 2.65
C SER A 49 -2.90 7.86 2.21
N LEU A 50 -3.69 6.80 2.33
CA LEU A 50 -5.09 6.80 1.93
C LEU A 50 -5.97 7.38 3.03
N ASN A 51 -6.82 8.34 2.68
CA ASN A 51 -7.94 8.75 3.52
C ASN A 51 -9.02 7.65 3.54
N ASP A 52 -9.83 7.61 4.60
CA ASP A 52 -10.91 6.63 4.74
C ASP A 52 -11.95 6.72 3.61
N SER A 53 -12.13 7.91 3.01
CA SER A 53 -12.93 8.11 1.80
C SER A 53 -12.44 7.28 0.62
N VAL A 54 -11.13 7.28 0.38
CA VAL A 54 -10.49 6.51 -0.72
C VAL A 54 -10.52 5.02 -0.41
N ILE A 55 -10.23 4.61 0.84
CA ILE A 55 -10.29 3.21 1.27
C ILE A 55 -11.69 2.63 1.00
N LYS A 56 -12.74 3.35 1.42
CA LYS A 56 -14.13 2.95 1.19
C LYS A 56 -14.50 2.93 -0.30
N ALA A 57 -14.00 3.89 -1.08
CA ALA A 57 -14.27 3.95 -2.52
C ALA A 57 -13.59 2.77 -3.27
N ILE A 58 -12.35 2.44 -2.94
CA ILE A 58 -11.65 1.25 -3.47
C ILE A 58 -12.44 -0.01 -3.14
N ALA A 59 -12.85 -0.20 -1.90
CA ALA A 59 -13.64 -1.36 -1.49
C ALA A 59 -14.99 -1.44 -2.24
N LYS A 60 -15.69 -0.32 -2.38
CA LYS A 60 -16.95 -0.22 -3.14
C LYS A 60 -16.77 -0.60 -4.60
N SER A 61 -15.62 -0.32 -5.22
CA SER A 61 -15.31 -0.76 -6.58
C SER A 61 -15.02 -2.26 -6.70
N GLY A 62 -14.96 -3.00 -5.59
CA GLY A 62 -14.53 -4.40 -5.52
C GLY A 62 -13.01 -4.57 -5.42
N GLY A 63 -12.28 -3.49 -5.26
CA GLY A 63 -10.82 -3.44 -5.23
C GLY A 63 -10.17 -3.84 -3.92
N VAL A 64 -8.88 -3.55 -3.82
CA VAL A 64 -8.02 -3.91 -2.67
C VAL A 64 -7.07 -2.76 -2.33
N CYS A 65 -6.97 -2.43 -1.03
CA CYS A 65 -5.95 -1.57 -0.46
C CYS A 65 -4.85 -2.45 0.14
N SER A 66 -3.65 -2.47 -0.43
CA SER A 66 -2.54 -3.26 0.11
C SER A 66 -1.63 -2.41 1.00
N ILE A 67 -1.23 -3.01 2.13
CA ILE A 67 -0.43 -2.35 3.16
C ILE A 67 1.03 -2.27 2.73
N ASN A 68 1.55 -1.03 2.66
CA ASN A 68 2.97 -0.74 2.47
C ASN A 68 3.77 -1.09 3.74
N THR A 69 5.02 -1.52 3.58
CA THR A 69 5.91 -1.86 4.71
C THR A 69 7.16 -0.98 4.80
N VAL A 70 7.22 0.11 4.05
CA VAL A 70 8.33 1.09 4.14
C VAL A 70 8.18 1.92 5.41
N GLY A 71 9.20 1.92 6.27
CA GLY A 71 9.17 2.54 7.60
C GLY A 71 8.72 4.00 7.60
N ALA A 72 9.28 4.83 6.72
CA ALA A 72 8.92 6.24 6.61
C ALA A 72 7.44 6.48 6.23
N VAL A 73 6.80 5.49 5.61
CA VAL A 73 5.38 5.53 5.23
C VAL A 73 4.50 4.99 6.34
N VAL A 74 4.94 3.89 6.99
CA VAL A 74 4.20 3.20 8.06
C VAL A 74 4.13 4.05 9.34
N ASP A 75 5.23 4.71 9.71
CA ASP A 75 5.26 5.59 10.87
C ASP A 75 6.20 6.79 10.62
N THR A 76 5.63 7.94 10.34
CA THR A 76 6.36 9.18 10.08
C THR A 76 7.14 9.71 11.29
N SER A 77 6.79 9.28 12.51
CA SER A 77 7.48 9.67 13.75
C SER A 77 8.68 8.76 14.04
N ASN A 78 8.70 7.55 13.48
CA ASN A 78 9.74 6.54 13.71
C ASN A 78 10.14 5.82 12.41
N PRO A 79 10.69 6.57 11.42
CA PRO A 79 10.87 6.09 10.04
C PRO A 79 11.92 4.98 9.88
N ASP A 80 12.77 4.76 10.88
CA ASP A 80 13.88 3.80 10.83
C ASP A 80 13.49 2.39 11.29
N ILE A 81 12.24 2.19 11.75
CA ILE A 81 11.79 0.93 12.34
C ILE A 81 10.45 0.52 11.72
N VAL A 82 10.32 -0.76 11.40
CA VAL A 82 9.04 -1.38 11.05
C VAL A 82 8.81 -2.57 11.97
N THR A 83 7.71 -2.54 12.69
CA THR A 83 7.29 -3.65 13.55
C THR A 83 5.98 -4.25 13.08
N THR A 84 5.73 -5.48 13.47
CA THR A 84 4.45 -6.16 13.23
C THR A 84 3.27 -5.37 13.80
N ASP A 85 3.42 -4.78 14.98
CA ASP A 85 2.37 -3.97 15.62
C ASP A 85 2.03 -2.70 14.83
N MET A 86 3.04 -2.04 14.27
CA MET A 86 2.82 -0.87 13.40
C MET A 86 2.00 -1.25 12.17
N LEU A 87 2.39 -2.32 11.47
CA LEU A 87 1.66 -2.81 10.30
C LEU A 87 0.24 -3.26 10.65
N PHE A 88 0.09 -4.00 11.75
CA PHE A 88 -1.20 -4.49 12.20
C PHE A 88 -2.20 -3.37 12.49
N ARG A 89 -1.77 -2.24 13.05
CA ARG A 89 -2.63 -1.06 13.26
C ARG A 89 -3.23 -0.54 11.96
N HIS A 90 -2.46 -0.52 10.87
CA HIS A 90 -2.96 -0.12 9.55
C HIS A 90 -3.94 -1.15 8.98
N ILE A 91 -3.63 -2.44 9.13
CA ILE A 91 -4.51 -3.54 8.68
C ILE A 91 -5.85 -3.44 9.39
N ASP A 92 -5.86 -3.40 10.70
CA ASP A 92 -7.06 -3.36 11.51
C ASP A 92 -7.89 -2.11 11.22
N HIS A 93 -7.24 -0.94 11.11
CA HIS A 93 -7.92 0.29 10.74
C HIS A 93 -8.62 0.20 9.38
N MET A 94 -7.96 -0.40 8.38
CA MET A 94 -8.56 -0.54 7.05
C MET A 94 -9.65 -1.61 7.03
N VAL A 95 -9.45 -2.73 7.73
CA VAL A 95 -10.42 -3.83 7.77
C VAL A 95 -11.73 -3.42 8.45
N ASN A 96 -11.66 -2.63 9.51
CA ASN A 96 -12.85 -2.21 10.27
C ASN A 96 -13.94 -1.57 9.39
N PRO A 97 -13.68 -0.60 8.49
CA PRO A 97 -14.71 0.01 7.67
C PRO A 97 -15.10 -0.77 6.40
N VAL A 98 -14.24 -1.67 5.89
CA VAL A 98 -14.45 -2.26 4.55
C VAL A 98 -14.41 -3.80 4.53
N GLY A 99 -13.97 -4.41 5.60
CA GLY A 99 -13.80 -5.87 5.68
C GLY A 99 -12.49 -6.38 5.08
N ILE A 100 -12.13 -7.60 5.49
CA ILE A 100 -10.84 -8.23 5.10
C ILE A 100 -10.74 -8.51 3.59
N ASP A 101 -11.86 -8.62 2.87
CA ASP A 101 -11.88 -8.89 1.43
C ASP A 101 -11.30 -7.75 0.59
N HIS A 102 -11.11 -6.58 1.18
CA HIS A 102 -10.61 -5.37 0.54
C HIS A 102 -9.26 -4.89 1.06
N VAL A 103 -8.57 -5.68 1.88
CA VAL A 103 -7.25 -5.34 2.42
C VAL A 103 -6.24 -6.42 2.02
N GLY A 104 -5.03 -6.00 1.66
CA GLY A 104 -3.99 -6.89 1.17
C GLY A 104 -2.58 -6.51 1.64
N TYR A 105 -1.61 -7.32 1.27
CA TYR A 105 -0.19 -7.11 1.52
C TYR A 105 0.51 -6.58 0.26
N GLY A 106 1.23 -5.46 0.37
CA GLY A 106 1.94 -4.84 -0.74
C GLY A 106 3.22 -4.16 -0.24
N SER A 107 4.28 -4.93 -0.02
CA SER A 107 5.44 -4.54 0.77
C SER A 107 6.21 -3.33 0.26
N ASP A 108 6.19 -3.06 -1.04
CA ASP A 108 7.08 -2.06 -1.66
C ASP A 108 8.57 -2.37 -1.40
N PHE A 109 8.90 -3.66 -1.22
CA PHE A 109 10.25 -4.11 -0.88
C PHE A 109 11.18 -4.05 -2.08
N ILE A 110 12.31 -3.39 -1.88
CA ILE A 110 13.40 -3.33 -2.86
C ILE A 110 14.60 -4.09 -2.27
N PRO A 111 15.08 -5.16 -2.93
CA PRO A 111 16.17 -5.99 -2.41
C PRO A 111 17.48 -5.22 -2.18
N ASP A 112 17.75 -4.23 -3.03
CA ASP A 112 18.92 -3.38 -2.95
C ASP A 112 18.57 -1.98 -2.49
N ILE A 113 18.63 -1.78 -1.16
CA ILE A 113 18.33 -0.50 -0.53
C ILE A 113 19.39 0.58 -0.86
N THR A 114 20.60 0.18 -1.24
CA THR A 114 21.67 1.12 -1.61
C THR A 114 21.31 1.86 -2.89
N TYR A 115 20.66 1.17 -3.82
CA TYR A 115 20.18 1.76 -5.06
C TYR A 115 19.20 2.91 -4.83
N THR A 116 18.28 2.77 -3.88
CA THR A 116 17.28 3.83 -3.61
C THR A 116 17.87 5.01 -2.88
N ALA A 117 18.78 4.80 -1.92
CA ALA A 117 19.42 5.88 -1.18
C ALA A 117 20.39 6.68 -2.07
N ASP A 118 21.23 5.98 -2.84
CA ASP A 118 22.23 6.61 -3.71
C ASP A 118 21.59 7.14 -5.00
N GLY A 119 20.60 6.43 -5.56
CA GLY A 119 19.92 6.85 -6.79
C GLY A 119 19.12 8.15 -6.64
N MET A 120 18.54 8.40 -5.46
CA MET A 120 17.84 9.67 -5.19
C MET A 120 18.78 10.84 -4.93
N GLN A 121 20.03 10.59 -4.56
CA GLN A 121 21.06 11.61 -4.33
C GLN A 121 21.87 11.92 -5.59
N THR A 122 21.66 11.20 -6.67
CA THR A 122 22.31 11.49 -7.95
C THR A 122 21.71 12.76 -8.58
N PRO A 123 22.48 13.50 -9.42
CA PRO A 123 21.96 14.65 -10.15
C PRO A 123 20.65 14.33 -10.93
N ALA A 124 20.56 13.15 -11.52
CA ALA A 124 19.35 12.69 -12.21
C ALA A 124 18.16 12.49 -11.26
N GLY A 125 18.39 11.93 -10.06
CA GLY A 125 17.35 11.81 -9.02
C GLY A 125 16.87 13.18 -8.51
N GLN A 126 17.77 14.15 -8.36
CA GLN A 126 17.44 15.52 -8.00
C GLN A 126 16.69 16.28 -9.11
N GLU A 127 16.97 15.97 -10.38
CA GLU A 127 16.24 16.53 -11.52
C GLU A 127 14.80 16.02 -11.59
N ILE A 128 14.58 14.73 -11.33
CA ILE A 128 13.25 14.12 -11.29
C ILE A 128 12.47 14.57 -10.04
N PHE A 129 13.18 14.78 -8.93
CA PHE A 129 12.62 15.14 -7.63
C PHE A 129 13.31 16.40 -7.06
N PRO A 130 13.08 17.60 -7.63
CA PRO A 130 13.82 18.81 -7.27
C PRO A 130 13.66 19.26 -5.81
N ASP A 131 12.58 18.88 -5.15
CA ASP A 131 12.30 19.19 -3.74
C ASP A 131 12.80 18.10 -2.76
N GLY A 132 13.76 17.26 -3.19
CA GLY A 132 14.21 16.11 -2.41
C GLY A 132 13.24 14.92 -2.50
N GLY A 133 12.29 14.95 -3.41
CA GLY A 133 11.39 13.95 -3.96
C GLY A 133 10.53 13.14 -2.99
N TYR A 134 11.06 12.82 -1.86
CA TYR A 134 10.36 12.27 -0.73
C TYR A 134 10.61 13.19 0.47
N THR A 135 9.70 14.13 0.68
CA THR A 135 9.71 15.03 1.84
C THR A 135 9.43 14.30 3.17
N GLY A 136 9.25 13.00 3.15
CA GLY A 136 9.32 12.14 4.33
C GLY A 136 10.77 12.09 4.84
N LYS A 137 10.96 12.11 6.13
CA LYS A 137 12.27 11.88 6.74
C LYS A 137 12.75 10.49 6.28
N VAL A 138 13.62 10.48 5.27
CA VAL A 138 14.41 9.29 4.96
C VAL A 138 15.24 9.06 6.21
N GLY A 139 15.05 7.93 6.87
CA GLY A 139 15.83 7.59 8.04
C GLY A 139 17.32 7.56 7.70
N LYS A 140 18.18 7.65 8.71
CA LYS A 140 19.65 7.60 8.52
C LYS A 140 20.12 6.33 7.78
N LYS A 141 19.26 5.31 7.69
CA LYS A 141 19.50 4.01 7.03
C LYS A 141 18.75 3.86 5.71
N GLY A 142 18.26 4.93 5.10
CA GLY A 142 17.46 4.88 3.88
C GLY A 142 15.97 4.62 4.18
N PHE A 143 15.33 3.75 3.40
CA PHE A 143 13.93 3.35 3.58
C PHE A 143 13.88 1.91 4.15
N PRO A 144 13.94 1.72 5.49
CA PRO A 144 13.87 0.39 6.04
C PRO A 144 12.54 -0.26 5.63
N THR A 145 12.67 -1.33 4.89
CA THR A 145 11.56 -2.14 4.44
C THR A 145 11.91 -3.59 4.75
N PRO A 146 11.25 -4.23 5.74
CA PRO A 146 11.56 -5.62 6.03
C PRO A 146 11.27 -6.48 4.80
N ALA A 147 12.18 -7.37 4.46
CA ALA A 147 11.91 -8.36 3.44
C ALA A 147 10.68 -9.20 3.83
N PRO A 148 9.83 -9.59 2.87
CA PRO A 148 8.60 -10.33 3.18
C PRO A 148 8.83 -11.54 4.07
N TYR A 149 9.90 -12.30 3.85
CA TYR A 149 10.26 -13.48 4.66
C TYR A 149 10.61 -13.16 6.12
N GLN A 150 10.93 -11.90 6.44
CA GLN A 150 11.27 -11.46 7.80
C GLN A 150 10.03 -11.07 8.61
N ILE A 151 8.96 -10.64 7.98
CA ILE A 151 7.81 -10.05 8.68
C ILE A 151 6.50 -10.82 8.52
N ILE A 152 6.33 -11.57 7.42
CA ILE A 152 5.03 -12.21 7.12
C ILE A 152 4.62 -13.20 8.22
N ALA A 153 5.54 -14.04 8.70
CA ALA A 153 5.20 -15.03 9.72
C ALA A 153 4.66 -14.37 11.00
N SER A 154 5.39 -13.38 11.54
CA SER A 154 4.95 -12.64 12.73
C SER A 154 3.69 -11.83 12.50
N LEU A 155 3.45 -11.34 11.28
CA LEU A 155 2.24 -10.62 10.94
C LEU A 155 1.02 -11.56 10.90
N VAL A 156 1.18 -12.76 10.37
CA VAL A 156 0.14 -13.81 10.40
C VAL A 156 -0.17 -14.20 11.85
N ASP A 157 0.84 -14.46 12.67
CA ASP A 157 0.66 -14.76 14.10
C ASP A 157 -0.09 -13.64 14.83
N LYS A 158 0.24 -12.38 14.50
CA LYS A 158 -0.46 -11.22 15.05
C LYS A 158 -1.92 -11.15 14.62
N MET A 159 -2.22 -11.40 13.35
CA MET A 159 -3.60 -11.43 12.84
C MET A 159 -4.41 -12.53 13.53
N LEU A 160 -3.88 -13.77 13.58
CA LEU A 160 -4.55 -14.90 14.22
C LEU A 160 -4.83 -14.63 15.72
N SER A 161 -3.86 -14.08 16.45
CA SER A 161 -4.03 -13.74 17.87
C SER A 161 -5.02 -12.59 18.13
N ASN A 162 -5.39 -11.83 17.10
CA ASN A 162 -6.42 -10.79 17.16
C ASN A 162 -7.75 -11.18 16.50
N GLY A 163 -7.99 -12.48 16.31
CA GLY A 163 -9.30 -13.02 15.90
C GLY A 163 -9.52 -13.16 14.41
N TYR A 164 -8.52 -12.88 13.57
CA TYR A 164 -8.59 -13.22 12.15
C TYR A 164 -8.42 -14.72 11.95
N SER A 165 -9.14 -15.30 11.01
CA SER A 165 -9.00 -16.71 10.64
C SER A 165 -7.81 -16.95 9.69
N GLU A 166 -7.36 -18.19 9.54
CA GLU A 166 -6.37 -18.58 8.51
C GLU A 166 -6.84 -18.20 7.11
N LYS A 167 -8.15 -18.29 6.86
CA LYS A 167 -8.75 -17.85 5.60
C LYS A 167 -8.61 -16.35 5.39
N ASP A 168 -8.74 -15.55 6.44
CA ASP A 168 -8.55 -14.09 6.37
C ASP A 168 -7.08 -13.75 6.12
N CYS A 169 -6.16 -14.43 6.78
CA CYS A 169 -4.72 -14.30 6.50
C CYS A 169 -4.38 -14.66 5.04
N SER A 170 -4.95 -15.74 4.51
CA SER A 170 -4.78 -16.13 3.11
C SER A 170 -5.32 -15.08 2.13
N LYS A 171 -6.48 -14.48 2.43
CA LYS A 171 -7.03 -13.36 1.65
C LYS A 171 -6.08 -12.17 1.65
N PHE A 172 -5.62 -11.77 2.83
CA PHE A 172 -4.70 -10.65 3.03
C PHE A 172 -3.36 -10.84 2.29
N LEU A 173 -2.74 -12.02 2.38
CA LEU A 173 -1.42 -12.30 1.79
C LEU A 173 -1.40 -12.37 0.26
N GLY A 174 -2.56 -12.43 -0.40
CA GLY A 174 -2.61 -12.41 -1.87
C GLY A 174 -3.92 -12.85 -2.47
N GLY A 175 -4.76 -13.56 -1.72
CA GLY A 175 -6.05 -14.06 -2.22
C GLY A 175 -6.97 -12.95 -2.75
N ASN A 176 -7.00 -11.80 -2.07
CA ASN A 176 -7.79 -10.65 -2.51
C ASN A 176 -7.25 -10.03 -3.80
N MET A 177 -5.94 -9.87 -3.90
CA MET A 177 -5.32 -9.33 -5.12
C MET A 177 -5.51 -10.29 -6.29
N TYR A 178 -5.33 -11.60 -6.06
CA TYR A 178 -5.58 -12.62 -7.08
C TYR A 178 -7.03 -12.59 -7.59
N ARG A 179 -8.01 -12.40 -6.71
CA ARG A 179 -9.42 -12.22 -7.07
C ARG A 179 -9.61 -11.05 -8.03
N VAL A 180 -9.01 -9.89 -7.72
CA VAL A 180 -9.10 -8.69 -8.56
C VAL A 180 -8.41 -8.91 -9.90
N MET A 181 -7.19 -9.46 -9.90
CA MET A 181 -6.46 -9.77 -11.13
C MET A 181 -7.25 -10.71 -12.03
N LYS A 182 -7.84 -11.76 -11.47
CA LYS A 182 -8.66 -12.72 -12.22
C LYS A 182 -9.91 -12.08 -12.81
N GLN A 183 -10.46 -11.05 -12.20
CA GLN A 183 -11.61 -10.32 -12.72
C GLN A 183 -11.24 -9.39 -13.86
N VAL A 184 -10.08 -8.73 -13.79
CA VAL A 184 -9.69 -7.67 -14.72
C VAL A 184 -8.92 -8.19 -15.92
N TRP A 185 -8.12 -9.24 -15.75
CA TRP A 185 -7.25 -9.83 -16.79
C TRP A 185 -7.94 -10.95 -17.58
N VAL A 186 -9.15 -10.76 -18.02
CA VAL A 186 -9.96 -11.75 -18.78
C VAL A 186 -9.79 -11.52 -20.26
#